data_543fdb997fb71b6cd5feada9b2bd254c
#
_entry.id   543fdb997fb71b6cd5feada9b2bd254c
#
_cell.length_a   1.000
_cell.length_b   1.000
_cell.length_c   1.000
_cell.angle_alpha   90.00
_cell.angle_beta   90.00
_cell.angle_gamma   90.00
#
_symmetry.space_group_name_H-M   'P 1'
#
loop_
_entity.id
_entity.type
_entity.pdbx_description
1 polymer ?
#
loop_
_entity_poly.entity_id
_entity_poly.type
_entity_poly.pdbx_seq_one_letter_code
_entity_poly.pdbx_strand_id
1 'polypeptide(L)'
;MSTIKIEKASIIDAKRLTEISEKTFNEEAKKWLPDRGDTIDYNIQPPGYASIEMTKYMIKALNSFKILYNETIVGGIIVTISGHSFGRIDRIFVDPNYQGKGIGSKVITLIEQEFSNVKTWDLETSSKQINNHFFYEKMGYEATFKTEDEYCYIKRIGTSSEIENLIENENISGTQYENCNMAKTECYQVTLEGSSFSNSNMMSSHINNCNLSRSKFHNINFRNTLFADLNFSNSEMAFVTLNGVRFIDTNLEDEENPITFKRCNLKGSKITHSNLRNVEIEQSDITGMKINNIPVADLLELYYQVNKK
;
A
#
# COMPACT_ATOMS: atom_id res chain seq x y z
N MET A 1 -13.86 -8.76 -33.97
CA MET A 1 -13.93 -7.68 -32.93
C MET A 1 -12.82 -7.93 -31.93
N SER A 2 -12.11 -6.91 -31.49
CA SER A 2 -11.10 -7.05 -30.45
C SER A 2 -11.77 -7.40 -29.12
N THR A 3 -11.26 -8.42 -28.42
CA THR A 3 -11.80 -8.90 -27.15
C THR A 3 -11.00 -8.34 -26.00
N ILE A 4 -11.66 -7.68 -25.05
CA ILE A 4 -11.06 -7.20 -23.80
C ILE A 4 -11.64 -8.03 -22.66
N LYS A 5 -10.78 -8.63 -21.85
CA LYS A 5 -11.12 -9.45 -20.67
C LYS A 5 -10.27 -9.06 -19.50
N ILE A 6 -10.74 -9.38 -18.30
CA ILE A 6 -9.93 -9.44 -17.09
C ILE A 6 -9.89 -10.89 -16.60
N GLU A 7 -8.77 -11.32 -16.11
CA GLU A 7 -8.60 -12.62 -15.46
C GLU A 7 -7.80 -12.44 -14.17
N LYS A 8 -8.11 -13.21 -13.14
CA LYS A 8 -7.38 -13.15 -11.89
C LYS A 8 -5.89 -13.42 -12.15
N ALA A 9 -5.03 -12.52 -11.71
CA ALA A 9 -3.59 -12.66 -11.89
C ALA A 9 -3.05 -13.78 -10.98
N SER A 10 -2.04 -14.47 -11.46
CA SER A 10 -1.29 -15.50 -10.73
C SER A 10 0.18 -15.09 -10.57
N ILE A 11 0.90 -15.76 -9.68
CA ILE A 11 2.33 -15.47 -9.44
C ILE A 11 3.17 -15.58 -10.72
N ILE A 12 2.78 -16.43 -11.66
CA ILE A 12 3.48 -16.57 -12.94
C ILE A 12 3.40 -15.30 -13.79
N ASP A 13 2.29 -14.55 -13.65
CA ASP A 13 2.05 -13.30 -14.37
C ASP A 13 2.85 -12.13 -13.80
N ALA A 14 3.40 -12.26 -12.57
CA ALA A 14 4.00 -11.15 -11.83
C ALA A 14 5.11 -10.43 -12.62
N LYS A 15 6.01 -11.16 -13.24
CA LYS A 15 7.10 -10.56 -14.04
C LYS A 15 6.53 -9.71 -15.18
N ARG A 16 5.58 -10.25 -15.95
CA ARG A 16 4.99 -9.53 -17.08
C ARG A 16 4.19 -8.30 -16.65
N LEU A 17 3.43 -8.42 -15.58
CA LEU A 17 2.67 -7.31 -15.02
C LEU A 17 3.60 -6.21 -14.50
N THR A 18 4.71 -6.55 -13.84
CA THR A 18 5.72 -5.57 -13.40
C THR A 18 6.35 -4.83 -14.58
N GLU A 19 6.77 -5.54 -15.65
CA GLU A 19 7.33 -4.91 -16.85
C GLU A 19 6.37 -3.88 -17.47
N ILE A 20 5.08 -4.21 -17.54
CA ILE A 20 4.07 -3.29 -18.07
C ILE A 20 3.83 -2.12 -17.11
N SER A 21 3.73 -2.39 -15.81
CA SER A 21 3.59 -1.39 -14.77
C SER A 21 4.73 -0.37 -14.84
N GLU A 22 5.97 -0.84 -14.79
CA GLU A 22 7.17 0.00 -14.88
C GLU A 22 7.17 0.88 -16.12
N LYS A 23 6.91 0.28 -17.28
CA LYS A 23 6.83 1.00 -18.55
C LYS A 23 5.75 2.08 -18.51
N THR A 24 4.57 1.73 -18.03
CA THR A 24 3.41 2.64 -18.01
C THR A 24 3.65 3.82 -17.10
N PHE A 25 4.06 3.59 -15.85
CA PHE A 25 4.26 4.65 -14.88
C PHE A 25 5.48 5.52 -15.20
N ASN A 26 6.52 4.95 -15.79
CA ASN A 26 7.66 5.74 -16.30
C ASN A 26 7.28 6.66 -17.47
N GLU A 27 6.42 6.21 -18.38
CA GLU A 27 5.91 7.08 -19.45
C GLU A 27 4.98 8.18 -18.91
N GLU A 28 4.15 7.87 -17.92
CA GLU A 28 3.31 8.88 -17.26
C GLU A 28 4.16 9.90 -16.48
N ALA A 29 5.22 9.46 -15.80
CA ALA A 29 6.15 10.36 -15.11
C ALA A 29 6.82 11.34 -16.09
N LYS A 30 7.35 10.84 -17.23
CA LYS A 30 7.93 11.70 -18.28
C LYS A 30 6.95 12.74 -18.81
N LYS A 31 5.67 12.42 -18.86
CA LYS A 31 4.64 13.28 -19.39
C LYS A 31 4.18 14.34 -18.42
N TRP A 32 4.12 14.03 -17.14
CA TRP A 32 3.45 14.86 -16.14
C TRP A 32 4.39 15.48 -15.08
N LEU A 33 5.58 14.89 -14.89
CA LEU A 33 6.57 15.44 -13.95
C LEU A 33 7.59 16.31 -14.68
N PRO A 34 8.02 17.42 -14.10
CA PRO A 34 9.08 18.24 -14.67
C PRO A 34 10.42 17.49 -14.67
N ASP A 35 11.29 17.76 -15.66
CA ASP A 35 12.63 17.14 -15.83
C ASP A 35 13.62 17.40 -14.66
N ARG A 36 13.21 18.03 -13.58
CA ARG A 36 14.04 18.27 -12.40
C ARG A 36 13.81 17.18 -11.37
N GLY A 37 14.78 16.32 -11.25
CA GLY A 37 14.89 15.02 -10.61
C GLY A 37 14.46 14.81 -9.15
N ASP A 38 13.81 15.77 -8.49
CA ASP A 38 13.50 15.69 -7.05
C ASP A 38 11.99 15.68 -6.74
N THR A 39 11.13 15.65 -7.76
CA THR A 39 9.68 15.65 -7.52
C THR A 39 9.14 14.24 -7.60
N ILE A 40 8.89 13.61 -6.46
CA ILE A 40 8.19 12.33 -6.35
C ILE A 40 6.69 12.64 -6.27
N ASP A 41 5.90 11.96 -7.11
CA ASP A 41 4.44 11.98 -7.04
C ASP A 41 3.97 10.52 -6.99
N TYR A 42 3.56 10.08 -5.82
CA TYR A 42 3.18 8.69 -5.57
C TYR A 42 1.89 8.26 -6.29
N ASN A 43 1.09 9.21 -6.75
CA ASN A 43 -0.06 8.90 -7.60
C ASN A 43 0.33 8.69 -9.08
N ILE A 44 1.51 9.20 -9.50
CA ILE A 44 2.06 8.96 -10.84
C ILE A 44 2.99 7.76 -10.84
N GLN A 45 3.86 7.65 -9.83
CA GLN A 45 4.78 6.52 -9.64
C GLN A 45 4.55 5.89 -8.26
N PRO A 46 3.52 5.04 -8.12
CA PRO A 46 3.18 4.47 -6.82
C PRO A 46 4.30 3.57 -6.29
N PRO A 47 4.52 3.53 -4.97
CA PRO A 47 5.58 2.74 -4.36
C PRO A 47 5.62 1.31 -4.88
N GLY A 48 6.81 0.84 -5.26
CA GLY A 48 7.00 -0.53 -5.75
C GLY A 48 6.41 -0.83 -7.13
N TYR A 49 6.06 0.17 -7.95
CA TYR A 49 5.51 -0.03 -9.30
C TYR A 49 6.44 -0.82 -10.25
N ALA A 50 7.75 -0.80 -10.02
CA ALA A 50 8.77 -1.54 -10.74
C ALA A 50 9.29 -2.78 -9.98
N SER A 51 8.67 -3.12 -8.84
CA SER A 51 9.09 -4.25 -8.00
C SER A 51 8.27 -5.51 -8.29
N ILE A 52 8.97 -6.58 -8.70
CA ILE A 52 8.34 -7.89 -8.88
C ILE A 52 7.80 -8.42 -7.55
N GLU A 53 8.48 -8.15 -6.45
CA GLU A 53 8.04 -8.63 -5.11
C GLU A 53 6.78 -7.89 -4.66
N MET A 54 6.67 -6.57 -4.91
CA MET A 54 5.43 -5.83 -4.67
C MET A 54 4.29 -6.38 -5.54
N THR A 55 4.54 -6.67 -6.82
CA THR A 55 3.52 -7.28 -7.70
C THR A 55 3.08 -8.66 -7.19
N LYS A 56 4.01 -9.50 -6.73
CA LYS A 56 3.68 -10.78 -6.11
C LYS A 56 2.87 -10.62 -4.82
N TYR A 57 3.21 -9.61 -4.00
CA TYR A 57 2.44 -9.28 -2.81
C TYR A 57 1.00 -8.89 -3.18
N MET A 58 0.81 -7.95 -4.12
CA MET A 58 -0.51 -7.52 -4.58
C MET A 58 -1.34 -8.69 -5.14
N ILE A 59 -0.71 -9.62 -5.88
CA ILE A 59 -1.38 -10.82 -6.40
C ILE A 59 -1.84 -11.75 -5.27
N LYS A 60 -1.07 -11.86 -4.18
CA LYS A 60 -1.39 -12.75 -3.05
C LYS A 60 -2.39 -12.15 -2.07
N ALA A 61 -2.26 -10.85 -1.81
CA ALA A 61 -2.95 -10.18 -0.72
C ALA A 61 -4.17 -9.35 -1.16
N LEU A 62 -4.19 -8.89 -2.41
CA LEU A 62 -5.24 -8.04 -2.96
C LEU A 62 -5.95 -8.72 -4.13
N ASN A 63 -7.05 -8.12 -4.58
CA ASN A 63 -7.75 -8.58 -5.77
C ASN A 63 -7.05 -8.03 -7.02
N SER A 64 -6.10 -8.79 -7.53
CA SER A 64 -5.29 -8.43 -8.69
C SER A 64 -5.75 -9.17 -9.93
N PHE A 65 -5.98 -8.43 -11.02
CA PHE A 65 -6.39 -8.97 -12.31
C PHE A 65 -5.44 -8.53 -13.41
N LYS A 66 -5.13 -9.43 -14.33
CA LYS A 66 -4.47 -9.12 -15.58
C LYS A 66 -5.50 -8.69 -16.62
N ILE A 67 -5.14 -7.71 -17.43
CA ILE A 67 -5.96 -7.20 -18.53
C ILE A 67 -5.48 -7.85 -19.80
N LEU A 68 -6.39 -8.51 -20.51
CA LEU A 68 -6.14 -9.17 -21.76
C LEU A 68 -6.78 -8.41 -22.93
N TYR A 69 -6.00 -8.19 -23.97
CA TYR A 69 -6.46 -7.69 -25.27
C TYR A 69 -6.09 -8.71 -26.34
N ASN A 70 -7.09 -9.38 -26.94
CA ASN A 70 -6.89 -10.49 -27.86
C ASN A 70 -5.89 -11.54 -27.31
N GLU A 71 -6.16 -12.03 -26.08
CA GLU A 71 -5.37 -13.03 -25.33
C GLU A 71 -3.95 -12.58 -24.93
N THR A 72 -3.56 -11.34 -25.25
CA THR A 72 -2.25 -10.80 -24.84
C THR A 72 -2.41 -9.98 -23.54
N ILE A 73 -1.53 -10.20 -22.54
CA ILE A 73 -1.50 -9.40 -21.31
C ILE A 73 -0.98 -7.99 -21.67
N VAL A 74 -1.84 -7.01 -21.52
CA VAL A 74 -1.57 -5.60 -21.84
C VAL A 74 -1.66 -4.65 -20.65
N GLY A 75 -1.96 -5.15 -19.46
CA GLY A 75 -2.05 -4.33 -18.26
C GLY A 75 -2.51 -5.11 -17.04
N GLY A 76 -2.78 -4.39 -15.98
CA GLY A 76 -3.32 -4.92 -14.73
C GLY A 76 -4.27 -3.94 -14.05
N ILE A 77 -5.13 -4.47 -13.20
CA ILE A 77 -5.95 -3.71 -12.26
C ILE A 77 -5.90 -4.39 -10.91
N ILE A 78 -5.67 -3.61 -9.87
CA ILE A 78 -5.63 -4.05 -8.49
C ILE A 78 -6.73 -3.31 -7.75
N VAL A 79 -7.54 -4.04 -7.00
CA VAL A 79 -8.62 -3.47 -6.21
C VAL A 79 -8.61 -4.03 -4.80
N THR A 80 -8.94 -3.19 -3.84
CA THR A 80 -9.21 -3.57 -2.46
C THR A 80 -10.71 -3.52 -2.20
N ILE A 81 -11.25 -4.59 -1.63
CA ILE A 81 -12.65 -4.65 -1.21
C ILE A 81 -12.67 -4.59 0.31
N SER A 82 -13.33 -3.57 0.85
CA SER A 82 -13.50 -3.37 2.29
C SER A 82 -14.94 -3.67 2.67
N GLY A 83 -15.12 -4.58 3.63
CA GLY A 83 -16.45 -5.03 4.03
C GLY A 83 -17.21 -5.71 2.88
N HIS A 84 -18.45 -5.30 2.67
CA HIS A 84 -19.32 -5.86 1.64
C HIS A 84 -19.65 -4.88 0.51
N SER A 85 -19.55 -3.58 0.76
CA SER A 85 -20.13 -2.54 -0.11
C SER A 85 -19.11 -1.52 -0.63
N PHE A 86 -17.88 -1.51 -0.13
CA PHE A 86 -16.85 -0.57 -0.55
C PHE A 86 -15.74 -1.23 -1.34
N GLY A 87 -15.41 -0.64 -2.48
CA GLY A 87 -14.30 -1.04 -3.33
C GLY A 87 -13.40 0.15 -3.66
N ARG A 88 -12.12 -0.08 -3.66
CA ARG A 88 -11.13 0.89 -4.08
C ARG A 88 -10.35 0.36 -5.27
N ILE A 89 -10.14 1.22 -6.27
CA ILE A 89 -9.19 0.95 -7.35
C ILE A 89 -7.83 1.45 -6.90
N ASP A 90 -6.98 0.54 -6.43
CA ASP A 90 -5.64 0.88 -5.95
C ASP A 90 -4.70 1.23 -7.11
N ARG A 91 -4.77 0.45 -8.19
CA ARG A 91 -3.96 0.66 -9.39
C ARG A 91 -4.69 0.17 -10.63
N ILE A 92 -4.59 0.92 -11.71
CA ILE A 92 -4.93 0.49 -13.06
C ILE A 92 -3.84 0.96 -14.02
N PHE A 93 -3.31 0.06 -14.82
CA PHE A 93 -2.28 0.39 -15.81
C PHE A 93 -2.46 -0.42 -17.09
N VAL A 94 -2.25 0.22 -18.22
CA VAL A 94 -2.34 -0.36 -19.56
C VAL A 94 -1.10 0.05 -20.34
N ASP A 95 -0.42 -0.92 -20.94
CA ASP A 95 0.77 -0.68 -21.79
C ASP A 95 0.50 0.50 -22.75
N PRO A 96 1.36 1.52 -22.80
CA PRO A 96 1.19 2.71 -23.62
C PRO A 96 0.84 2.42 -25.10
N ASN A 97 1.34 1.31 -25.66
CA ASN A 97 1.03 0.90 -27.03
C ASN A 97 -0.43 0.46 -27.24
N TYR A 98 -1.16 0.21 -26.15
CA TYR A 98 -2.56 -0.23 -26.16
C TYR A 98 -3.53 0.82 -25.61
N GLN A 99 -3.04 1.93 -25.10
CA GLN A 99 -3.89 3.04 -24.64
C GLN A 99 -4.71 3.66 -25.79
N GLY A 100 -5.76 4.41 -25.44
CA GLY A 100 -6.64 5.04 -26.43
C GLY A 100 -7.63 4.10 -27.15
N LYS A 101 -7.62 2.79 -26.85
CA LYS A 101 -8.48 1.77 -27.49
C LYS A 101 -9.72 1.42 -26.64
N GLY A 102 -10.06 2.23 -25.63
CA GLY A 102 -11.19 1.98 -24.74
C GLY A 102 -10.99 0.87 -23.72
N ILE A 103 -9.76 0.34 -23.57
CA ILE A 103 -9.45 -0.77 -22.67
C ILE A 103 -9.76 -0.38 -21.22
N GLY A 104 -9.27 0.78 -20.76
CA GLY A 104 -9.50 1.23 -19.38
C GLY A 104 -10.98 1.31 -19.03
N SER A 105 -11.81 1.92 -19.90
CA SER A 105 -13.25 2.02 -19.67
C SER A 105 -13.92 0.65 -19.58
N LYS A 106 -13.55 -0.28 -20.46
CA LYS A 106 -14.10 -1.64 -20.42
C LYS A 106 -13.70 -2.37 -19.15
N VAL A 107 -12.43 -2.21 -18.70
CA VAL A 107 -11.91 -2.83 -17.48
C VAL A 107 -12.62 -2.33 -16.24
N ILE A 108 -12.85 -1.02 -16.09
CA ILE A 108 -13.64 -0.47 -14.98
C ILE A 108 -15.04 -1.12 -14.93
N THR A 109 -15.73 -1.18 -16.07
CA THR A 109 -17.06 -1.83 -16.14
C THR A 109 -16.98 -3.31 -15.74
N LEU A 110 -15.95 -4.03 -16.18
CA LEU A 110 -15.80 -5.46 -15.85
C LEU A 110 -15.52 -5.69 -14.36
N ILE A 111 -14.72 -4.84 -13.72
CA ILE A 111 -14.47 -4.90 -12.28
C ILE A 111 -15.73 -4.58 -11.48
N GLU A 112 -16.50 -3.57 -11.87
CA GLU A 112 -17.78 -3.24 -11.23
C GLU A 112 -18.79 -4.40 -11.35
N GLN A 113 -18.75 -5.16 -12.45
CA GLN A 113 -19.57 -6.36 -12.64
C GLN A 113 -19.07 -7.55 -11.82
N GLU A 114 -17.75 -7.77 -11.74
CA GLU A 114 -17.13 -8.83 -10.94
C GLU A 114 -17.48 -8.69 -9.46
N PHE A 115 -17.51 -7.45 -8.95
CA PHE A 115 -17.83 -7.14 -7.56
C PHE A 115 -19.20 -6.46 -7.46
N SER A 116 -20.25 -7.09 -7.93
CA SER A 116 -21.61 -6.53 -8.00
C SER A 116 -22.22 -6.12 -6.66
N ASN A 117 -21.69 -6.65 -5.54
CA ASN A 117 -22.08 -6.25 -4.18
C ASN A 117 -21.53 -4.89 -3.77
N VAL A 118 -20.45 -4.43 -4.41
CA VAL A 118 -19.83 -3.14 -4.11
C VAL A 118 -20.76 -2.03 -4.60
N LYS A 119 -21.13 -1.16 -3.68
CA LYS A 119 -22.03 -0.02 -3.94
C LYS A 119 -21.28 1.31 -4.07
N THR A 120 -20.09 1.40 -3.49
CA THR A 120 -19.26 2.60 -3.55
C THR A 120 -17.86 2.20 -3.99
N TRP A 121 -17.39 2.82 -5.06
CA TRP A 121 -16.03 2.71 -5.56
C TRP A 121 -15.30 4.02 -5.35
N ASP A 122 -14.09 3.98 -4.86
CA ASP A 122 -13.20 5.13 -4.73
C ASP A 122 -11.85 4.91 -5.42
N LEU A 123 -11.17 6.00 -5.67
CA LEU A 123 -9.80 6.02 -6.17
C LEU A 123 -9.18 7.41 -5.95
N GLU A 124 -7.87 7.45 -6.03
CA GLU A 124 -7.09 8.69 -6.05
C GLU A 124 -6.25 8.76 -7.33
N THR A 125 -5.98 9.98 -7.78
CA THR A 125 -5.07 10.24 -8.92
C THR A 125 -4.40 11.60 -8.74
N SER A 126 -3.20 11.75 -9.30
CA SER A 126 -2.46 13.02 -9.24
C SER A 126 -3.28 14.17 -9.83
N SER A 127 -3.23 15.32 -9.18
CA SER A 127 -3.82 16.58 -9.70
C SER A 127 -3.27 16.96 -11.07
N LYS A 128 -2.06 16.51 -11.41
CA LYS A 128 -1.39 16.79 -12.68
C LYS A 128 -1.91 15.95 -13.84
N GLN A 129 -2.47 14.77 -13.57
CA GLN A 129 -2.92 13.83 -14.61
C GLN A 129 -4.30 14.17 -15.16
N ILE A 130 -4.42 15.29 -15.87
CA ILE A 130 -5.69 15.81 -16.40
C ILE A 130 -6.45 14.77 -17.23
N ASN A 131 -5.76 13.91 -17.96
CA ASN A 131 -6.40 12.85 -18.74
C ASN A 131 -7.13 11.83 -17.86
N ASN A 132 -6.60 11.55 -16.66
CA ASN A 132 -7.23 10.66 -15.70
C ASN A 132 -8.52 11.30 -15.14
N HIS A 133 -8.51 12.62 -14.89
CA HIS A 133 -9.70 13.33 -14.44
C HIS A 133 -10.84 13.16 -15.44
N PHE A 134 -10.63 13.47 -16.72
CA PHE A 134 -11.63 13.27 -17.76
C PHE A 134 -12.06 11.81 -17.90
N PHE A 135 -11.12 10.88 -17.75
CA PHE A 135 -11.41 9.45 -17.85
C PHE A 135 -12.35 8.99 -16.73
N TYR A 136 -12.05 9.31 -15.48
CA TYR A 136 -12.87 8.89 -14.35
C TYR A 136 -14.22 9.59 -14.32
N GLU A 137 -14.29 10.88 -14.61
CA GLU A 137 -15.55 11.62 -14.74
C GLU A 137 -16.45 11.02 -15.82
N LYS A 138 -15.89 10.65 -16.97
CA LYS A 138 -16.63 9.94 -18.04
C LYS A 138 -17.13 8.56 -17.59
N MET A 139 -16.45 7.91 -16.67
CA MET A 139 -16.88 6.63 -16.09
C MET A 139 -17.91 6.79 -14.98
N GLY A 140 -18.35 8.01 -14.67
CA GLY A 140 -19.36 8.33 -13.66
C GLY A 140 -18.80 8.47 -12.25
N TYR A 141 -17.49 8.70 -12.12
CA TYR A 141 -16.87 9.07 -10.85
C TYR A 141 -16.98 10.57 -10.63
N GLU A 142 -17.25 10.97 -9.41
CA GLU A 142 -17.34 12.37 -8.99
C GLU A 142 -16.19 12.71 -8.06
N ALA A 143 -15.54 13.85 -8.27
CA ALA A 143 -14.47 14.32 -7.40
C ALA A 143 -15.05 14.83 -6.07
N THR A 144 -14.65 14.20 -4.98
CA THR A 144 -15.13 14.54 -3.63
C THR A 144 -14.13 15.37 -2.84
N PHE A 145 -12.86 15.22 -3.13
CA PHE A 145 -11.79 15.94 -2.46
C PHE A 145 -10.67 16.27 -3.45
N LYS A 146 -10.13 17.49 -3.36
CA LYS A 146 -9.09 18.02 -4.24
C LYS A 146 -8.06 18.74 -3.42
N THR A 147 -6.80 18.33 -3.56
CA THR A 147 -5.64 19.04 -3.03
C THR A 147 -4.78 19.60 -4.18
N GLU A 148 -3.66 20.22 -3.85
CA GLU A 148 -2.65 20.61 -4.83
C GLU A 148 -1.98 19.39 -5.48
N ASP A 149 -1.93 18.25 -4.78
CA ASP A 149 -1.21 17.07 -5.21
C ASP A 149 -2.14 15.97 -5.81
N GLU A 150 -3.36 15.82 -5.29
CA GLU A 150 -4.23 14.70 -5.66
C GLU A 150 -5.72 15.05 -5.69
N TYR A 151 -6.47 14.27 -6.47
CA TYR A 151 -7.93 14.28 -6.51
C TYR A 151 -8.46 12.92 -6.11
N CYS A 152 -9.40 12.92 -5.15
CA CYS A 152 -10.14 11.73 -4.73
C CYS A 152 -11.46 11.67 -5.49
N TYR A 153 -11.77 10.51 -6.02
CA TYR A 153 -12.98 10.26 -6.83
C TYR A 153 -13.84 9.17 -6.21
N ILE A 154 -15.13 9.33 -6.27
CA ILE A 154 -16.13 8.35 -5.83
C ILE A 154 -17.13 8.07 -6.93
N LYS A 155 -17.55 6.81 -7.03
CA LYS A 155 -18.72 6.40 -7.82
C LYS A 155 -19.64 5.56 -6.95
N ARG A 156 -20.92 5.93 -6.88
CA ARG A 156 -21.96 5.17 -6.19
C ARG A 156 -22.81 4.42 -7.21
N ILE A 157 -23.01 3.12 -6.98
CA ILE A 157 -23.81 2.23 -7.83
C ILE A 157 -25.07 1.86 -7.07
N GLY A 158 -26.22 2.28 -7.56
CA GLY A 158 -27.52 2.06 -6.92
C GLY A 158 -27.97 3.20 -6.00
N THR A 159 -29.09 3.01 -5.31
CA THR A 159 -29.65 3.98 -4.37
C THR A 159 -29.36 3.58 -2.94
N SER A 160 -29.06 4.55 -2.07
CA SER A 160 -28.80 4.36 -0.63
C SER A 160 -29.97 3.75 0.16
N SER A 161 -31.16 3.67 -0.45
CA SER A 161 -32.38 3.15 0.20
C SER A 161 -32.40 1.62 0.44
N GLU A 162 -31.37 0.88 -0.01
CA GLU A 162 -31.31 -0.58 0.13
C GLU A 162 -30.46 -1.07 1.32
N ILE A 163 -29.85 -0.16 2.08
CA ILE A 163 -28.98 -0.51 3.21
C ILE A 163 -29.75 -0.32 4.51
N GLU A 164 -30.11 -1.42 5.16
CA GLU A 164 -30.63 -1.38 6.53
C GLU A 164 -29.54 -0.84 7.47
N ASN A 165 -29.90 0.06 8.40
CA ASN A 165 -29.01 0.67 9.39
C ASN A 165 -27.90 1.60 8.82
N LEU A 166 -28.14 2.25 7.69
CA LEU A 166 -27.25 3.30 7.19
C LEU A 166 -27.40 4.56 8.05
N ILE A 167 -26.25 5.06 8.57
CA ILE A 167 -26.13 6.40 9.16
C ILE A 167 -25.28 7.20 8.17
N GLU A 168 -25.88 8.21 7.56
CA GLU A 168 -25.25 9.01 6.52
C GLU A 168 -25.47 10.50 6.77
N ASN A 169 -24.40 11.30 6.60
CA ASN A 169 -24.43 12.76 6.77
C ASN A 169 -24.87 13.25 8.18
N GLU A 170 -24.70 12.39 9.21
CA GLU A 170 -25.06 12.71 10.58
C GLU A 170 -23.84 13.10 11.42
N ASN A 171 -24.05 14.01 12.37
CA ASN A 171 -23.08 14.31 13.39
C ASN A 171 -23.35 13.49 14.66
N ILE A 172 -22.61 12.40 14.82
CA ILE A 172 -22.69 11.52 16.00
C ILE A 172 -21.47 11.68 16.92
N SER A 173 -20.78 12.83 16.86
CA SER A 173 -19.62 13.10 17.72
C SER A 173 -20.02 13.06 19.21
N GLY A 174 -19.11 12.58 20.06
CA GLY A 174 -19.37 12.41 21.48
C GLY A 174 -20.23 11.20 21.85
N THR A 175 -20.65 10.37 20.89
CA THR A 175 -21.39 9.13 21.19
C THR A 175 -20.46 8.12 21.86
N GLN A 176 -20.97 7.47 22.91
CA GLN A 176 -20.30 6.40 23.63
C GLN A 176 -21.02 5.07 23.38
N TYR A 177 -20.26 4.05 23.01
CA TYR A 177 -20.75 2.69 22.82
C TYR A 177 -20.14 1.78 23.87
N GLU A 178 -20.96 1.19 24.73
CA GLU A 178 -20.53 0.25 25.77
C GLU A 178 -21.25 -1.09 25.63
N ASN A 179 -20.50 -2.19 25.75
CA ASN A 179 -21.05 -3.56 25.68
C ASN A 179 -21.86 -3.84 24.39
N CYS A 180 -21.50 -3.17 23.29
CA CYS A 180 -22.17 -3.30 22.02
C CYS A 180 -21.49 -4.33 21.13
N ASN A 181 -22.27 -5.06 20.32
CA ASN A 181 -21.77 -5.86 19.24
C ASN A 181 -21.81 -5.02 17.94
N MET A 182 -20.63 -4.62 17.48
CA MET A 182 -20.43 -3.86 16.25
C MET A 182 -19.74 -4.72 15.16
N ALA A 183 -19.88 -6.04 15.23
CA ALA A 183 -19.30 -6.93 14.21
C ALA A 183 -19.88 -6.60 12.82
N LYS A 184 -19.01 -6.60 11.81
CA LYS A 184 -19.37 -6.27 10.41
C LYS A 184 -19.80 -4.82 10.17
N THR A 185 -19.53 -3.90 11.09
CA THR A 185 -19.73 -2.47 10.84
C THR A 185 -18.74 -1.98 9.81
N GLU A 186 -19.22 -1.22 8.85
CA GLU A 186 -18.42 -0.57 7.81
C GLU A 186 -18.41 0.94 8.07
N CYS A 187 -17.22 1.52 8.19
CA CYS A 187 -17.03 2.95 8.33
C CYS A 187 -16.31 3.49 7.10
N TYR A 188 -16.99 4.32 6.34
CA TYR A 188 -16.47 4.91 5.11
C TYR A 188 -16.56 6.43 5.16
N GLN A 189 -15.46 7.12 4.90
CA GLN A 189 -15.35 8.59 4.96
C GLN A 189 -15.83 9.18 6.30
N VAL A 190 -15.49 8.53 7.41
CA VAL A 190 -15.82 9.02 8.75
C VAL A 190 -14.61 9.67 9.41
N THR A 191 -14.84 10.73 10.17
CA THR A 191 -13.83 11.35 11.03
C THR A 191 -13.92 10.74 12.43
N LEU A 192 -12.86 10.03 12.84
CA LEU A 192 -12.72 9.44 14.17
C LEU A 192 -11.64 10.16 15.00
N GLU A 193 -11.33 11.42 14.68
CA GLU A 193 -10.33 12.22 15.39
C GLU A 193 -10.67 12.32 16.87
N GLY A 194 -9.67 12.06 17.73
CA GLY A 194 -9.85 12.08 19.18
C GLY A 194 -10.64 10.89 19.74
N SER A 195 -11.07 9.94 18.92
CA SER A 195 -11.78 8.75 19.39
C SER A 195 -10.86 7.78 20.11
N SER A 196 -11.42 7.00 21.04
CA SER A 196 -10.71 5.95 21.76
C SER A 196 -11.42 4.60 21.63
N PHE A 197 -10.62 3.55 21.45
CA PHE A 197 -11.07 2.16 21.43
C PHE A 197 -10.36 1.41 22.55
N SER A 198 -11.08 1.01 23.58
CA SER A 198 -10.53 0.31 24.74
C SER A 198 -11.23 -1.02 24.97
N ASN A 199 -10.48 -2.04 25.40
CA ASN A 199 -11.01 -3.38 25.67
C ASN A 199 -11.87 -3.97 24.53
N SER A 200 -11.52 -3.60 23.28
CA SER A 200 -12.28 -3.95 22.09
C SER A 200 -11.64 -5.11 21.34
N ASN A 201 -12.47 -6.02 20.83
CA ASN A 201 -12.01 -7.06 19.93
C ASN A 201 -12.15 -6.61 18.48
N MET A 202 -11.02 -6.31 17.84
CA MET A 202 -10.95 -5.89 16.43
C MET A 202 -10.29 -6.98 15.55
N MET A 203 -10.39 -8.25 15.94
CA MET A 203 -9.83 -9.36 15.14
C MET A 203 -10.43 -9.37 13.75
N SER A 204 -9.59 -9.65 12.75
CA SER A 204 -9.97 -9.71 11.33
C SER A 204 -10.54 -8.40 10.76
N SER A 205 -10.29 -7.27 11.42
CA SER A 205 -10.64 -5.96 10.87
C SER A 205 -9.66 -5.56 9.78
N HIS A 206 -10.15 -4.81 8.80
CA HIS A 206 -9.36 -4.17 7.75
C HIS A 206 -9.37 -2.65 7.97
N ILE A 207 -8.20 -2.05 8.06
CA ILE A 207 -8.01 -0.60 8.17
C ILE A 207 -7.20 -0.18 6.96
N ASN A 208 -7.88 0.47 6.01
CA ASN A 208 -7.29 0.86 4.72
C ASN A 208 -7.46 2.37 4.51
N ASN A 209 -6.47 3.01 3.89
CA ASN A 209 -6.51 4.43 3.51
C ASN A 209 -6.91 5.36 4.66
N CYS A 210 -6.40 5.07 5.85
CA CYS A 210 -6.69 5.85 7.05
C CYS A 210 -5.46 6.67 7.46
N ASN A 211 -5.69 7.92 7.84
CA ASN A 211 -4.67 8.72 8.47
C ASN A 211 -4.68 8.46 9.99
N LEU A 212 -3.69 7.73 10.48
CA LEU A 212 -3.48 7.43 11.89
C LEU A 212 -2.33 8.25 12.51
N SER A 213 -1.93 9.35 11.88
CA SER A 213 -0.90 10.24 12.42
C SER A 213 -1.23 10.68 13.84
N ARG A 214 -0.22 10.76 14.71
CA ARG A 214 -0.35 11.14 16.11
C ARG A 214 -1.20 10.20 16.96
N SER A 215 -1.59 9.03 16.44
CA SER A 215 -2.30 8.01 17.21
C SER A 215 -1.37 7.28 18.17
N LYS A 216 -1.94 6.73 19.25
CA LYS A 216 -1.22 5.94 20.24
C LYS A 216 -1.81 4.53 20.31
N PHE A 217 -0.93 3.55 20.14
CA PHE A 217 -1.26 2.13 20.27
C PHE A 217 -0.59 1.59 21.53
N HIS A 218 -1.39 1.29 22.55
CA HIS A 218 -0.89 0.83 23.85
C HIS A 218 -1.58 -0.47 24.26
N ASN A 219 -0.79 -1.47 24.67
CA ASN A 219 -1.27 -2.78 25.09
C ASN A 219 -2.13 -3.49 24.00
N ILE A 220 -1.65 -3.46 22.76
CA ILE A 220 -2.33 -4.06 21.60
C ILE A 220 -1.65 -5.36 21.20
N ASN A 221 -2.45 -6.37 20.85
CA ASN A 221 -1.98 -7.62 20.30
C ASN A 221 -2.07 -7.59 18.78
N PHE A 222 -0.93 -7.41 18.09
CA PHE A 222 -0.80 -7.44 16.63
C PHE A 222 -0.29 -8.80 16.10
N ARG A 223 -0.50 -9.89 16.80
CA ARG A 223 -0.06 -11.21 16.31
C ARG A 223 -0.77 -11.56 15.00
N ASN A 224 0.01 -12.10 14.04
CA ASN A 224 -0.49 -12.50 12.71
C ASN A 224 -1.14 -11.35 11.91
N THR A 225 -0.75 -10.12 12.18
CA THR A 225 -1.20 -8.94 11.44
C THR A 225 -0.25 -8.65 10.28
N LEU A 226 -0.81 -8.26 9.14
CA LEU A 226 -0.06 -7.74 8.01
C LEU A 226 -0.06 -6.22 8.08
N PHE A 227 1.13 -5.63 8.06
CA PHE A 227 1.38 -4.21 7.86
C PHE A 227 2.02 -4.05 6.48
N ALA A 228 1.33 -3.44 5.55
CA ALA A 228 1.83 -3.27 4.19
C ALA A 228 1.39 -1.92 3.62
N ASP A 229 2.25 -1.34 2.79
CA ASP A 229 2.03 -0.04 2.15
C ASP A 229 1.76 1.08 3.18
N LEU A 230 2.60 1.15 4.21
CA LEU A 230 2.47 2.06 5.34
C LEU A 230 3.68 2.98 5.46
N ASN A 231 3.43 4.20 5.91
CA ASN A 231 4.46 5.15 6.28
C ASN A 231 4.59 5.21 7.82
N PHE A 232 5.71 4.74 8.36
CA PHE A 232 6.06 4.81 9.78
C PHE A 232 7.07 5.90 10.09
N SER A 233 7.33 6.85 9.21
CA SER A 233 8.28 7.93 9.45
C SER A 233 8.00 8.67 10.76
N ASN A 234 9.05 8.95 11.52
CA ASN A 234 8.98 9.62 12.82
C ASN A 234 8.12 8.90 13.88
N SER A 235 7.94 7.58 13.74
CA SER A 235 7.23 6.75 14.73
C SER A 235 8.19 6.14 15.72
N GLU A 236 7.75 5.96 16.97
CA GLU A 236 8.49 5.25 18.03
C GLU A 236 7.78 3.94 18.39
N MET A 237 8.54 2.85 18.42
CA MET A 237 8.09 1.54 18.89
C MET A 237 8.86 1.15 20.14
N ALA A 238 8.27 1.34 21.32
CA ALA A 238 8.88 1.04 22.60
C ALA A 238 8.22 -0.19 23.24
N PHE A 239 9.04 -1.05 23.89
CA PHE A 239 8.57 -2.24 24.62
C PHE A 239 7.78 -3.23 23.77
N VAL A 240 8.13 -3.36 22.48
CA VAL A 240 7.46 -4.28 21.55
C VAL A 240 8.18 -5.62 21.49
N THR A 241 7.41 -6.69 21.27
CA THR A 241 7.93 -8.03 21.00
C THR A 241 7.93 -8.28 19.49
N LEU A 242 9.12 -8.49 18.89
CA LEU A 242 9.28 -8.65 17.43
C LEU A 242 9.55 -10.11 17.03
N ASN A 243 9.21 -11.10 17.87
CA ASN A 243 9.45 -12.50 17.55
C ASN A 243 8.72 -12.93 16.26
N GLY A 244 9.48 -13.37 15.27
CA GLY A 244 8.96 -13.78 13.97
C GLY A 244 8.52 -12.64 13.05
N VAL A 245 8.76 -11.37 13.42
CA VAL A 245 8.50 -10.23 12.53
C VAL A 245 9.48 -10.25 11.35
N ARG A 246 8.98 -9.93 10.17
CA ARG A 246 9.74 -9.84 8.93
C ARG A 246 9.55 -8.47 8.31
N PHE A 247 10.65 -7.78 8.02
CA PHE A 247 10.67 -6.58 7.21
C PHE A 247 11.08 -6.99 5.79
N ILE A 248 10.21 -6.78 4.82
CA ILE A 248 10.40 -7.21 3.43
C ILE A 248 10.15 -6.02 2.52
N ASP A 249 11.06 -5.77 1.58
CA ASP A 249 10.96 -4.69 0.60
C ASP A 249 10.69 -3.31 1.25
N THR A 250 11.31 -3.08 2.41
CA THR A 250 11.17 -1.85 3.20
C THR A 250 12.29 -0.88 2.83
N ASN A 251 11.95 0.39 2.62
CA ASN A 251 12.88 1.46 2.31
C ASN A 251 12.88 2.51 3.44
N LEU A 252 14.04 3.11 3.70
CA LEU A 252 14.16 4.24 4.65
C LEU A 252 13.84 5.59 3.99
N GLU A 253 13.87 5.67 2.66
CA GLU A 253 13.64 6.85 1.81
C GLU A 253 14.64 8.00 2.05
N ASP A 254 15.05 8.26 3.28
CA ASP A 254 15.87 9.40 3.68
C ASP A 254 17.04 8.94 4.57
N GLU A 255 18.27 9.30 4.19
CA GLU A 255 19.48 8.99 4.95
C GLU A 255 19.66 9.91 6.15
N GLU A 256 19.00 11.06 6.20
CA GLU A 256 19.10 12.03 7.31
C GLU A 256 18.30 11.54 8.54
N ASN A 257 17.30 10.69 8.34
CA ASN A 257 16.46 10.13 9.40
C ASN A 257 16.57 8.61 9.48
N PRO A 258 17.70 8.05 9.97
CA PRO A 258 17.93 6.63 9.98
C PRO A 258 17.04 5.88 10.98
N ILE A 259 16.72 4.61 10.68
CA ILE A 259 16.14 3.72 11.68
C ILE A 259 17.15 3.46 12.80
N THR A 260 16.70 3.53 14.05
CA THR A 260 17.56 3.30 15.22
C THR A 260 17.03 2.15 16.05
N PHE A 261 17.88 1.17 16.34
CA PHE A 261 17.63 0.12 17.32
C PHE A 261 18.40 0.43 18.60
N LYS A 262 17.74 0.93 19.63
CA LYS A 262 18.37 1.30 20.90
C LYS A 262 17.94 0.36 22.01
N ARG A 263 18.89 -0.31 22.67
CA ARG A 263 18.66 -1.28 23.75
C ARG A 263 17.72 -2.43 23.33
N CYS A 264 17.82 -2.86 22.07
CA CYS A 264 17.02 -3.94 21.53
C CYS A 264 17.77 -5.27 21.60
N ASN A 265 17.04 -6.36 21.84
CA ASN A 265 17.59 -7.70 21.70
C ASN A 265 17.30 -8.20 20.28
N LEU A 266 18.32 -8.15 19.41
CA LEU A 266 18.26 -8.60 18.02
C LEU A 266 18.95 -9.95 17.80
N LYS A 267 19.19 -10.71 18.88
CA LYS A 267 19.85 -12.03 18.81
C LYS A 267 19.14 -12.96 17.81
N GLY A 268 19.93 -13.56 16.93
CA GLY A 268 19.42 -14.49 15.91
C GLY A 268 18.77 -13.85 14.70
N SER A 269 18.73 -12.51 14.61
CA SER A 269 18.23 -11.80 13.43
C SER A 269 19.11 -12.05 12.20
N LYS A 270 18.48 -12.01 11.01
CA LYS A 270 19.15 -12.12 9.71
C LYS A 270 18.83 -10.91 8.86
N ILE A 271 19.87 -10.34 8.24
CA ILE A 271 19.74 -9.28 7.23
C ILE A 271 20.28 -9.86 5.93
N THR A 272 19.45 -9.94 4.91
CA THR A 272 19.80 -10.52 3.61
C THR A 272 19.28 -9.65 2.47
N HIS A 273 20.08 -9.56 1.38
CA HIS A 273 19.72 -8.82 0.17
C HIS A 273 19.35 -7.34 0.44
N SER A 274 20.04 -6.72 1.41
CA SER A 274 19.75 -5.37 1.89
C SER A 274 20.90 -4.42 1.57
N ASN A 275 20.59 -3.13 1.40
CA ASN A 275 21.58 -2.08 1.35
C ASN A 275 21.97 -1.68 2.78
N LEU A 276 23.21 -1.94 3.17
CA LEU A 276 23.75 -1.64 4.51
C LEU A 276 24.83 -0.54 4.48
N ARG A 277 24.83 0.32 3.46
CA ARG A 277 25.75 1.46 3.43
C ARG A 277 25.51 2.34 4.65
N ASN A 278 26.59 2.84 5.23
CA ASN A 278 26.56 3.76 6.35
C ASN A 278 25.86 3.22 7.63
N VAL A 279 25.66 1.90 7.73
CA VAL A 279 25.17 1.28 8.97
C VAL A 279 26.27 1.29 10.02
N GLU A 280 25.97 1.81 11.20
CA GLU A 280 26.84 1.85 12.36
C GLU A 280 26.35 0.88 13.44
N ILE A 281 27.26 0.14 14.04
CA ILE A 281 26.97 -0.75 15.18
C ILE A 281 27.92 -0.37 16.32
N GLU A 282 27.36 0.27 17.35
CA GLU A 282 28.10 0.78 18.48
C GLU A 282 27.63 0.16 19.78
N GLN A 283 28.55 0.01 20.76
CA GLN A 283 28.27 -0.41 22.13
C GLN A 283 27.35 -1.64 22.23
N SER A 284 27.54 -2.59 21.30
CA SER A 284 26.66 -3.75 21.11
C SER A 284 27.41 -5.05 21.37
N ASP A 285 26.71 -6.07 21.89
CA ASP A 285 27.21 -7.43 21.95
C ASP A 285 27.16 -8.07 20.55
N ILE A 286 28.32 -8.25 19.95
CA ILE A 286 28.51 -8.83 18.62
C ILE A 286 28.95 -10.31 18.68
N THR A 287 28.85 -10.96 19.83
CA THR A 287 29.25 -12.37 20.00
C THR A 287 28.49 -13.27 19.01
N GLY A 288 29.25 -13.97 18.17
CA GLY A 288 28.71 -14.85 17.13
C GLY A 288 28.15 -14.14 15.91
N MET A 289 28.27 -12.81 15.82
CA MET A 289 27.91 -12.06 14.62
C MET A 289 28.77 -12.47 13.42
N LYS A 290 28.17 -12.57 12.24
CA LYS A 290 28.87 -12.90 10.98
C LYS A 290 28.49 -11.93 9.88
N ILE A 291 29.45 -11.60 9.02
CA ILE A 291 29.24 -10.90 7.75
C ILE A 291 29.67 -11.86 6.63
N ASN A 292 28.75 -12.22 5.72
CA ASN A 292 29.01 -13.19 4.65
C ASN A 292 29.65 -14.50 5.17
N ASN A 293 29.13 -15.04 6.27
CA ASN A 293 29.62 -16.22 6.98
C ASN A 293 31.00 -16.08 7.67
N ILE A 294 31.64 -14.92 7.62
CA ILE A 294 32.90 -14.65 8.32
C ILE A 294 32.56 -14.08 9.71
N PRO A 295 33.10 -14.66 10.83
CA PRO A 295 32.91 -14.10 12.16
C PRO A 295 33.46 -12.67 12.23
N VAL A 296 32.69 -11.74 12.79
CA VAL A 296 33.13 -10.35 12.96
C VAL A 296 34.32 -10.28 13.92
N ALA A 297 34.39 -11.16 14.92
CA ALA A 297 35.53 -11.26 15.84
C ALA A 297 36.86 -11.47 15.10
N ASP A 298 36.87 -12.37 14.10
CA ASP A 298 38.07 -12.66 13.30
C ASP A 298 38.50 -11.43 12.46
N LEU A 299 37.52 -10.72 11.90
CA LEU A 299 37.79 -9.49 11.15
C LEU A 299 38.38 -8.39 12.01
N LEU A 300 37.86 -8.22 13.21
CA LEU A 300 38.37 -7.22 14.17
C LEU A 300 39.77 -7.60 14.69
N GLU A 301 40.05 -8.91 14.94
CA GLU A 301 41.35 -9.38 15.34
C GLU A 301 42.40 -9.07 14.27
N LEU A 302 42.14 -9.38 13.01
CA LEU A 302 43.02 -9.04 11.89
C LEU A 302 43.24 -7.53 11.78
N TYR A 303 42.22 -6.72 11.94
CA TYR A 303 42.33 -5.27 11.93
C TYR A 303 43.27 -4.75 13.00
N TYR A 304 43.15 -5.25 14.24
CA TYR A 304 44.01 -4.85 15.35
C TYR A 304 45.44 -5.38 15.21
N GLN A 305 45.64 -6.55 14.60
CA GLN A 305 47.00 -7.08 14.33
C GLN A 305 47.74 -6.22 13.31
N VAL A 306 47.07 -5.77 12.23
CA VAL A 306 47.68 -4.94 11.18
C VAL A 306 47.90 -3.51 11.64
N ASN A 307 47.03 -2.97 12.51
CA ASN A 307 47.10 -1.58 12.96
C ASN A 307 47.76 -1.39 14.34
N LYS A 308 48.33 -2.45 14.95
CA LYS A 308 49.26 -2.33 16.08
C LYS A 308 50.59 -1.82 15.56
N LYS A 309 50.70 -0.50 15.38
CA LYS A 309 51.99 0.24 15.29
C LYS A 309 52.08 1.20 16.46
#